data_ce3d1da11f37ec491c527085706a7f01
#
_entry.id   ce3d1da11f37ec491c527085706a7f01
#
_cell.length_a   1.000
_cell.length_b   1.000
_cell.length_c   1.000
_cell.angle_alpha   90.00
_cell.angle_beta   90.00
_cell.angle_gamma   90.00
#
_symmetry.space_group_name_H-M   'P 1'
#
loop_
_entity.id
_entity.type
_entity.pdbx_description
1 polymer ?
#
loop_
_entity_poly.entity_id
_entity_poly.type
_entity_poly.pdbx_seq_one_letter_code
_entity_poly.pdbx_strand_id
1 'polypeptide(L)'
;ALTSSLAFLQDVGLTPIVLHGAGPQLDEELAAAGIEKQTVNGLRVTSPEALAIVRRVFHAQNLKLVEALQAQDARATSIVSGVFEADFLDRETYGLVGEVKRVDLAPIQASLQAGSIPVIASLGETVGGQIVNINADFAANELVQVLQPYKIVFLTGTGGLLDDAGNVIDSINLSTEYDHLIAQPWLHGGMKVKIEQIKALLDKLPLSSSVSITRPAELAKELFTHTGSGTLVRRGERVLTASSWEELD
;
A
#
# COMPACT_ATOMS: atom_id res chain seq x y z
N ALA A 1 -16.52 -2.71 -7.01
CA ALA A 1 -15.85 -1.50 -7.53
C ALA A 1 -14.34 -1.71 -7.71
N LEU A 2 -13.56 -2.03 -6.65
CA LEU A 2 -12.10 -2.20 -6.76
C LEU A 2 -11.70 -3.24 -7.81
N THR A 3 -12.26 -4.44 -7.74
CA THR A 3 -11.93 -5.54 -8.65
C THR A 3 -12.31 -5.24 -10.09
N SER A 4 -13.42 -4.54 -10.31
CA SER A 4 -13.82 -4.08 -11.64
C SER A 4 -12.82 -3.05 -12.20
N SER A 5 -12.30 -2.15 -11.36
CA SER A 5 -11.28 -1.18 -11.77
C SER A 5 -9.96 -1.87 -12.13
N LEU A 6 -9.52 -2.84 -11.33
CA LEU A 6 -8.29 -3.60 -11.59
C LEU A 6 -8.42 -4.47 -12.85
N ALA A 7 -9.58 -5.11 -13.07
CA ALA A 7 -9.84 -5.86 -14.29
C ALA A 7 -9.80 -4.95 -15.53
N PHE A 8 -10.42 -3.78 -15.44
CA PHE A 8 -10.36 -2.77 -16.52
C PHE A 8 -8.92 -2.32 -16.81
N LEU A 9 -8.09 -2.10 -15.80
CA LEU A 9 -6.66 -1.77 -16.01
C LEU A 9 -5.93 -2.86 -16.79
N GLN A 10 -6.19 -4.13 -16.48
CA GLN A 10 -5.61 -5.25 -17.20
C GLN A 10 -6.10 -5.28 -18.67
N ASP A 11 -7.38 -5.06 -18.90
CA ASP A 11 -7.99 -5.06 -20.23
C ASP A 11 -7.43 -3.98 -21.15
N VAL A 12 -7.10 -2.81 -20.62
CA VAL A 12 -6.47 -1.71 -21.38
C VAL A 12 -4.95 -1.83 -21.49
N GLY A 13 -4.37 -2.96 -21.06
CA GLY A 13 -2.95 -3.27 -21.21
C GLY A 13 -2.04 -2.72 -20.12
N LEU A 14 -2.60 -2.22 -19.03
CA LEU A 14 -1.84 -1.88 -17.83
C LEU A 14 -1.62 -3.13 -16.96
N THR A 15 -0.57 -3.13 -16.17
CA THR A 15 -0.17 -4.27 -15.33
C THR A 15 -0.24 -3.90 -13.86
N PRO A 16 -1.43 -3.95 -13.24
CA PRO A 16 -1.54 -3.67 -11.81
C PRO A 16 -0.86 -4.78 -10.99
N ILE A 17 -0.22 -4.36 -9.91
CA ILE A 17 0.35 -5.23 -8.88
C ILE A 17 -0.36 -4.86 -7.58
N VAL A 18 -0.94 -5.83 -6.90
CA VAL A 18 -1.71 -5.61 -5.68
C VAL A 18 -0.94 -6.12 -4.48
N LEU A 19 -0.68 -5.25 -3.52
CA LEU A 19 -0.20 -5.61 -2.19
C LEU A 19 -1.30 -5.32 -1.17
N HIS A 20 -1.61 -6.26 -0.32
CA HIS A 20 -2.66 -6.09 0.68
C HIS A 20 -2.22 -6.46 2.09
N GLY A 21 -2.81 -5.77 3.06
CA GLY A 21 -2.89 -6.18 4.46
C GLY A 21 -4.25 -6.82 4.77
N ALA A 22 -4.54 -6.99 6.05
CA ALA A 22 -5.80 -7.58 6.51
C ALA A 22 -6.26 -6.98 7.86
N GLY A 23 -5.92 -5.72 8.12
CA GLY A 23 -6.11 -5.06 9.43
C GLY A 23 -7.48 -5.22 10.06
N PRO A 24 -8.59 -4.79 9.42
CA PRO A 24 -9.93 -4.89 10.00
C PRO A 24 -10.36 -6.33 10.26
N GLN A 25 -10.17 -7.24 9.28
CA GLN A 25 -10.53 -8.64 9.40
C GLN A 25 -9.70 -9.36 10.46
N LEU A 26 -8.44 -8.97 10.59
CA LEU A 26 -7.56 -9.49 11.61
C LEU A 26 -7.99 -9.05 13.01
N ASP A 27 -8.44 -7.81 13.17
CA ASP A 27 -8.96 -7.31 14.45
C ASP A 27 -10.19 -8.11 14.89
N GLU A 28 -11.12 -8.41 13.98
CA GLU A 28 -12.30 -9.23 14.24
C GLU A 28 -11.94 -10.66 14.66
N GLU A 29 -11.05 -11.32 13.91
CA GLU A 29 -10.66 -12.71 14.17
C GLU A 29 -9.86 -12.88 15.46
N LEU A 30 -8.98 -11.93 15.78
CA LEU A 30 -8.24 -11.93 17.05
C LEU A 30 -9.20 -11.73 18.23
N ALA A 31 -10.14 -10.78 18.12
CA ALA A 31 -11.14 -10.55 19.15
C ALA A 31 -12.04 -11.78 19.37
N ALA A 32 -12.47 -12.44 18.28
CA ALA A 32 -13.25 -13.69 18.35
C ALA A 32 -12.47 -14.84 19.01
N ALA A 33 -11.15 -14.85 18.90
CA ALA A 33 -10.27 -15.81 19.57
C ALA A 33 -9.89 -15.41 21.01
N GLY A 34 -10.38 -14.28 21.52
CA GLY A 34 -10.05 -13.77 22.84
C GLY A 34 -8.62 -13.23 22.95
N ILE A 35 -7.98 -12.91 21.84
CA ILE A 35 -6.63 -12.32 21.80
C ILE A 35 -6.78 -10.80 21.72
N GLU A 36 -6.30 -10.12 22.77
CA GLU A 36 -6.33 -8.68 22.84
C GLU A 36 -5.37 -8.05 21.81
N LYS A 37 -5.87 -7.04 21.10
CA LYS A 37 -5.05 -6.26 20.18
C LYS A 37 -4.05 -5.42 20.96
N GLN A 38 -2.77 -5.70 20.75
CA GLN A 38 -1.66 -4.91 21.28
C GLN A 38 -0.92 -4.21 20.14
N THR A 39 -0.64 -2.94 20.30
CA THR A 39 0.13 -2.14 19.34
C THR A 39 1.23 -1.37 20.06
N VAL A 40 2.40 -1.34 19.47
CA VAL A 40 3.54 -0.55 19.93
C VAL A 40 4.01 0.27 18.73
N ASN A 41 4.15 1.59 18.89
CA ASN A 41 4.54 2.51 17.81
C ASN A 41 3.71 2.34 16.51
N GLY A 42 2.42 2.04 16.64
CA GLY A 42 1.53 1.82 15.50
C GLY A 42 1.64 0.43 14.86
N LEU A 43 2.55 -0.43 15.31
CA LEU A 43 2.73 -1.79 14.82
C LEU A 43 2.03 -2.79 15.74
N ARG A 44 1.37 -3.79 15.14
CA ARG A 44 0.70 -4.87 15.88
C ARG A 44 1.74 -5.82 16.45
N VAL A 45 1.72 -6.00 17.78
CA VAL A 45 2.45 -7.08 18.43
C VAL A 45 1.84 -8.43 18.01
N THR A 46 2.67 -9.38 17.62
CA THR A 46 2.22 -10.66 17.07
C THR A 46 2.84 -11.82 17.85
N SER A 47 2.05 -12.42 18.74
CA SER A 47 2.42 -13.66 19.44
C SER A 47 2.37 -14.87 18.51
N PRO A 48 2.93 -16.03 18.88
CA PRO A 48 2.78 -17.26 18.11
C PRO A 48 1.32 -17.65 17.86
N GLU A 49 0.44 -17.48 18.84
CA GLU A 49 -1.00 -17.76 18.72
C GLU A 49 -1.65 -16.76 17.75
N ALA A 50 -1.32 -15.47 17.86
CA ALA A 50 -1.78 -14.45 16.95
C ALA A 50 -1.29 -14.72 15.52
N LEU A 51 -0.06 -15.17 15.32
CA LEU A 51 0.49 -15.46 13.99
C LEU A 51 -0.32 -16.54 13.25
N ALA A 52 -0.81 -17.56 13.94
CA ALA A 52 -1.65 -18.59 13.32
C ALA A 52 -2.93 -17.97 12.72
N ILE A 53 -3.54 -17.02 13.44
CA ILE A 53 -4.71 -16.27 12.98
C ILE A 53 -4.31 -15.31 11.84
N VAL A 54 -3.21 -14.59 11.99
CA VAL A 54 -2.66 -13.69 10.96
C VAL A 54 -2.53 -14.43 9.63
N ARG A 55 -1.86 -15.57 9.62
CA ARG A 55 -1.67 -16.39 8.41
C ARG A 55 -3.00 -16.79 7.78
N ARG A 56 -3.92 -17.31 8.58
CA ARG A 56 -5.25 -17.72 8.10
C ARG A 56 -6.01 -16.57 7.47
N VAL A 57 -6.04 -15.42 8.14
CA VAL A 57 -6.76 -14.23 7.67
C VAL A 57 -6.15 -13.67 6.39
N PHE A 58 -4.81 -13.56 6.32
CA PHE A 58 -4.13 -13.09 5.11
C PHE A 58 -4.38 -14.01 3.92
N HIS A 59 -4.30 -15.33 4.11
CA HIS A 59 -4.61 -16.32 3.06
C HIS A 59 -6.06 -16.19 2.58
N ALA A 60 -7.01 -16.06 3.51
CA ALA A 60 -8.42 -15.92 3.17
C ALA A 60 -8.71 -14.61 2.41
N GLN A 61 -8.12 -13.49 2.83
CA GLN A 61 -8.28 -12.21 2.14
C GLN A 61 -7.62 -12.23 0.75
N ASN A 62 -6.45 -12.84 0.63
CA ASN A 62 -5.78 -13.01 -0.64
C ASN A 62 -6.63 -13.81 -1.63
N LEU A 63 -7.11 -14.97 -1.22
CA LEU A 63 -7.97 -15.81 -2.04
C LEU A 63 -9.25 -15.10 -2.45
N LYS A 64 -9.90 -14.39 -1.51
CA LYS A 64 -11.10 -13.60 -1.78
C LYS A 64 -10.86 -12.53 -2.85
N LEU A 65 -9.72 -11.84 -2.83
CA LEU A 65 -9.36 -10.87 -3.85
C LEU A 65 -9.14 -11.54 -5.22
N VAL A 66 -8.41 -12.64 -5.25
CA VAL A 66 -8.15 -13.40 -6.48
C VAL A 66 -9.46 -13.90 -7.11
N GLU A 67 -10.33 -14.53 -6.32
CA GLU A 67 -11.64 -15.00 -6.79
C GLU A 67 -12.52 -13.85 -7.29
N ALA A 68 -12.52 -12.72 -6.60
CA ALA A 68 -13.28 -11.55 -7.01
C ALA A 68 -12.76 -10.90 -8.30
N LEU A 69 -11.45 -10.98 -8.58
CA LEU A 69 -10.86 -10.58 -9.86
C LEU A 69 -11.23 -11.56 -10.96
N GLN A 70 -11.13 -12.86 -10.70
CA GLN A 70 -11.52 -13.91 -11.65
C GLN A 70 -13.00 -13.83 -12.02
N ALA A 71 -13.87 -13.45 -11.08
CA ALA A 71 -15.29 -13.20 -11.34
C ALA A 71 -15.55 -11.97 -12.24
N GLN A 72 -14.53 -11.16 -12.51
CA GLN A 72 -14.53 -10.05 -13.48
C GLN A 72 -13.76 -10.40 -14.76
N ASP A 73 -13.57 -11.69 -15.03
CA ASP A 73 -12.80 -12.22 -16.17
C ASP A 73 -11.32 -11.79 -16.18
N ALA A 74 -10.81 -11.23 -15.08
CA ALA A 74 -9.40 -10.89 -14.94
C ALA A 74 -8.58 -12.13 -14.55
N ARG A 75 -7.34 -12.18 -15.04
CA ARG A 75 -6.35 -13.19 -14.59
C ARG A 75 -5.63 -12.66 -13.35
N ALA A 76 -5.64 -13.41 -12.28
CA ALA A 76 -5.00 -13.06 -11.01
C ALA A 76 -4.26 -14.25 -10.40
N THR A 77 -3.12 -13.99 -9.76
CA THR A 77 -2.28 -14.98 -9.11
C THR A 77 -2.15 -14.66 -7.62
N SER A 78 -2.45 -15.64 -6.78
CA SER A 78 -2.24 -15.56 -5.33
C SER A 78 -0.76 -15.71 -5.00
N ILE A 79 -0.19 -14.74 -4.27
CA ILE A 79 1.19 -14.78 -3.78
C ILE A 79 1.18 -14.48 -2.28
N VAL A 80 1.23 -15.51 -1.47
CA VAL A 80 1.18 -15.40 -0.01
C VAL A 80 2.52 -15.65 0.68
N SER A 81 3.56 -15.97 -0.09
CA SER A 81 4.93 -16.17 0.39
C SER A 81 5.93 -16.02 -0.76
N GLY A 82 7.22 -15.98 -0.40
CA GLY A 82 8.33 -16.00 -1.38
C GLY A 82 8.71 -14.65 -1.97
N VAL A 83 8.06 -13.54 -1.58
CA VAL A 83 8.43 -12.19 -2.01
C VAL A 83 9.30 -11.49 -0.98
N PHE A 84 8.94 -11.53 0.29
CA PHE A 84 9.63 -10.80 1.36
C PHE A 84 10.48 -11.73 2.21
N GLU A 85 11.80 -11.64 2.06
CA GLU A 85 12.75 -12.20 3.02
C GLU A 85 12.94 -11.17 4.15
N ALA A 86 12.78 -11.61 5.39
CA ALA A 86 12.73 -10.73 6.54
C ALA A 86 13.60 -11.23 7.70
N ASP A 87 13.95 -10.31 8.59
CA ASP A 87 14.40 -10.60 9.94
C ASP A 87 13.32 -10.19 10.95
N PHE A 88 13.46 -10.62 12.20
CA PHE A 88 12.63 -10.06 13.27
C PHE A 88 12.93 -8.58 13.44
N LEU A 89 11.89 -7.75 13.49
CA LEU A 89 12.04 -6.31 13.73
C LEU A 89 12.65 -6.06 15.13
N ASP A 90 12.02 -6.59 16.15
CA ASP A 90 12.48 -6.72 17.53
C ASP A 90 11.58 -7.77 18.19
N ARG A 91 12.11 -8.96 18.38
CA ARG A 91 11.34 -10.10 18.85
C ARG A 91 10.82 -9.96 20.28
N GLU A 92 11.53 -9.22 21.12
CA GLU A 92 11.11 -9.00 22.51
C GLU A 92 9.94 -8.02 22.57
N THR A 93 9.98 -6.97 21.77
CA THR A 93 8.95 -5.92 21.75
C THR A 93 7.73 -6.31 20.90
N TYR A 94 7.94 -6.87 19.71
CA TYR A 94 6.87 -7.07 18.73
C TYR A 94 6.51 -8.53 18.49
N GLY A 95 7.29 -9.48 19.01
CA GLY A 95 7.10 -10.91 18.74
C GLY A 95 7.46 -11.28 17.30
N LEU A 96 6.52 -11.90 16.61
CA LEU A 96 6.71 -12.42 15.23
C LEU A 96 6.35 -11.38 14.17
N VAL A 97 6.90 -10.18 14.32
CA VAL A 97 6.83 -9.09 13.34
C VAL A 97 8.16 -9.00 12.61
N GLY A 98 8.10 -8.85 11.29
CA GLY A 98 9.28 -8.82 10.43
C GLY A 98 9.61 -7.43 9.89
N GLU A 99 10.90 -7.24 9.66
CA GLU A 99 11.50 -6.18 8.87
C GLU A 99 12.03 -6.78 7.56
N VAL A 100 11.63 -6.22 6.42
CA VAL A 100 12.07 -6.71 5.11
C VAL A 100 13.56 -6.45 4.91
N LYS A 101 14.31 -7.49 4.56
CA LYS A 101 15.75 -7.40 4.23
C LYS A 101 15.99 -7.52 2.73
N ARG A 102 15.18 -8.29 2.04
CA ARG A 102 15.29 -8.50 0.60
C ARG A 102 13.91 -8.77 -0.01
N VAL A 103 13.71 -8.25 -1.20
CA VAL A 103 12.53 -8.53 -2.03
C VAL A 103 12.93 -9.45 -3.17
N ASP A 104 12.26 -10.59 -3.29
CA ASP A 104 12.41 -11.47 -4.45
C ASP A 104 11.28 -11.18 -5.45
N LEU A 105 11.64 -10.67 -6.61
CA LEU A 105 10.69 -10.33 -7.68
C LEU A 105 10.28 -11.55 -8.52
N ALA A 106 10.92 -12.69 -8.39
CA ALA A 106 10.66 -13.85 -9.25
C ALA A 106 9.19 -14.29 -9.27
N PRO A 107 8.47 -14.41 -8.12
CA PRO A 107 7.06 -14.74 -8.13
C PRO A 107 6.18 -13.69 -8.84
N ILE A 108 6.52 -12.41 -8.68
CA ILE A 108 5.80 -11.30 -9.32
C ILE A 108 6.04 -11.33 -10.83
N GLN A 109 7.29 -11.47 -11.26
CA GLN A 109 7.65 -11.54 -12.68
C GLN A 109 6.99 -12.74 -13.37
N ALA A 110 6.96 -13.90 -12.74
CA ALA A 110 6.27 -15.07 -13.26
C ALA A 110 4.76 -14.83 -13.46
N SER A 111 4.11 -14.19 -12.51
CA SER A 111 2.71 -13.78 -12.63
C SER A 111 2.47 -12.82 -13.80
N LEU A 112 3.30 -11.78 -13.91
CA LEU A 112 3.21 -10.78 -14.99
C LEU A 112 3.47 -11.41 -16.37
N GLN A 113 4.46 -12.28 -16.49
CA GLN A 113 4.75 -13.01 -17.73
C GLN A 113 3.59 -13.91 -18.16
N ALA A 114 2.86 -14.47 -17.20
CA ALA A 114 1.64 -15.23 -17.46
C ALA A 114 0.43 -14.35 -17.82
N GLY A 115 0.58 -13.02 -17.87
CA GLY A 115 -0.51 -12.07 -18.08
C GLY A 115 -1.48 -12.00 -16.92
N SER A 116 -1.00 -12.21 -15.70
CA SER A 116 -1.82 -12.29 -14.49
C SER A 116 -1.51 -11.14 -13.53
N ILE A 117 -2.52 -10.66 -12.80
CA ILE A 117 -2.37 -9.66 -11.75
C ILE A 117 -1.80 -10.37 -10.51
N PRO A 118 -0.57 -10.05 -10.06
CA PRO A 118 -0.05 -10.60 -8.81
C PRO A 118 -0.78 -9.95 -7.62
N VAL A 119 -1.32 -10.79 -6.73
CA VAL A 119 -1.98 -10.37 -5.50
C VAL A 119 -1.14 -10.86 -4.33
N ILE A 120 -0.45 -9.94 -3.65
CA ILE A 120 0.63 -10.22 -2.72
C ILE A 120 0.18 -9.91 -1.30
N ALA A 121 0.32 -10.86 -0.39
CA ALA A 121 0.11 -10.65 1.04
C ALA A 121 1.36 -10.05 1.70
N SER A 122 1.19 -9.16 2.69
CA SER A 122 2.30 -8.60 3.46
C SER A 122 2.79 -9.55 4.57
N LEU A 123 3.19 -10.75 4.17
CA LEU A 123 3.84 -11.75 5.01
C LEU A 123 5.27 -11.93 4.53
N GLY A 124 6.18 -12.12 5.47
CA GLY A 124 7.58 -12.43 5.18
C GLY A 124 8.00 -13.75 5.77
N GLU A 125 9.20 -14.17 5.41
CA GLU A 125 9.82 -15.38 5.91
C GLU A 125 11.28 -15.09 6.28
N THR A 126 11.69 -15.53 7.45
CA THR A 126 13.09 -15.45 7.85
C THR A 126 13.91 -16.53 7.17
N VAL A 127 15.24 -16.37 7.16
CA VAL A 127 16.17 -17.39 6.62
C VAL A 127 15.95 -18.76 7.29
N GLY A 128 15.53 -18.77 8.55
CA GLY A 128 15.17 -20.01 9.28
C GLY A 128 13.80 -20.61 8.97
N GLY A 129 13.04 -20.00 8.03
CA GLY A 129 11.72 -20.49 7.63
C GLY A 129 10.56 -20.02 8.53
N GLN A 130 10.80 -19.10 9.47
CA GLN A 130 9.73 -18.54 10.30
C GLN A 130 8.93 -17.50 9.51
N ILE A 131 7.63 -17.71 9.39
CA ILE A 131 6.72 -16.70 8.85
C ILE A 131 6.57 -15.56 9.86
N VAL A 132 6.60 -14.34 9.37
CA VAL A 132 6.46 -13.11 10.16
C VAL A 132 5.42 -12.20 9.55
N ASN A 133 4.73 -11.47 10.43
CA ASN A 133 3.78 -10.43 10.05
C ASN A 133 4.57 -9.17 9.66
N ILE A 134 4.33 -8.63 8.47
CA ILE A 134 4.94 -7.37 8.02
C ILE A 134 3.87 -6.32 7.89
N ASN A 135 4.12 -5.13 8.41
CA ASN A 135 3.25 -3.99 8.17
C ASN A 135 3.16 -3.71 6.66
N ALA A 136 1.93 -3.60 6.13
CA ALA A 136 1.70 -3.47 4.69
C ALA A 136 2.33 -2.21 4.08
N ASP A 137 2.36 -1.08 4.81
CA ASP A 137 2.98 0.15 4.34
C ASP A 137 4.51 0.00 4.26
N PHE A 138 5.14 -0.71 5.21
CA PHE A 138 6.57 -1.02 5.16
C PHE A 138 6.91 -2.01 4.03
N ALA A 139 6.09 -3.04 3.85
CA ALA A 139 6.24 -3.97 2.73
C ALA A 139 6.11 -3.24 1.39
N ALA A 140 5.16 -2.32 1.25
CA ALA A 140 4.99 -1.49 0.06
C ALA A 140 6.24 -0.63 -0.22
N ASN A 141 6.81 0.00 0.80
CA ASN A 141 8.01 0.82 0.66
C ASN A 141 9.20 0.02 0.10
N GLU A 142 9.41 -1.19 0.59
CA GLU A 142 10.50 -2.05 0.12
C GLU A 142 10.22 -2.61 -1.29
N LEU A 143 8.99 -3.03 -1.56
CA LEU A 143 8.58 -3.52 -2.86
C LEU A 143 8.74 -2.46 -3.96
N VAL A 144 8.27 -1.25 -3.71
CA VAL A 144 8.29 -0.14 -4.67
C VAL A 144 9.72 0.26 -5.04
N GLN A 145 10.66 0.25 -4.09
CA GLN A 145 12.06 0.56 -4.37
C GLN A 145 12.69 -0.40 -5.40
N VAL A 146 12.30 -1.65 -5.40
CA VAL A 146 12.81 -2.67 -6.31
C VAL A 146 12.04 -2.71 -7.62
N LEU A 147 10.70 -2.57 -7.57
CA LEU A 147 9.83 -2.54 -8.75
C LEU A 147 9.95 -1.25 -9.56
N GLN A 148 10.14 -0.12 -8.89
CA GLN A 148 10.12 1.22 -9.48
C GLN A 148 8.89 1.44 -10.39
N PRO A 149 7.67 1.34 -9.83
CA PRO A 149 6.45 1.43 -10.60
C PRO A 149 6.21 2.84 -11.12
N TYR A 150 5.47 2.94 -12.20
CA TYR A 150 5.12 4.21 -12.82
C TYR A 150 4.18 5.02 -11.92
N LYS A 151 3.24 4.37 -11.24
CA LYS A 151 2.24 4.96 -10.35
C LYS A 151 2.06 4.10 -9.12
N ILE A 152 1.95 4.75 -7.97
CA ILE A 152 1.68 4.11 -6.69
C ILE A 152 0.35 4.64 -6.17
N VAL A 153 -0.54 3.74 -5.76
CA VAL A 153 -1.84 4.11 -5.20
C VAL A 153 -2.03 3.44 -3.86
N PHE A 154 -2.20 4.23 -2.81
CA PHE A 154 -2.65 3.76 -1.51
C PHE A 154 -4.17 3.84 -1.42
N LEU A 155 -4.81 2.71 -1.11
CA LEU A 155 -6.25 2.62 -0.93
C LEU A 155 -6.59 2.72 0.56
N THR A 156 -7.39 3.70 0.92
CA THR A 156 -7.78 3.98 2.32
C THR A 156 -9.28 4.17 2.45
N GLY A 157 -9.80 4.00 3.67
CA GLY A 157 -11.21 4.25 3.95
C GLY A 157 -11.58 5.74 3.88
N THR A 158 -10.63 6.64 4.19
CA THR A 158 -10.84 8.10 4.14
C THR A 158 -10.85 8.66 2.72
N GLY A 159 -10.18 7.99 1.80
CA GLY A 159 -10.12 8.39 0.40
C GLY A 159 -9.11 9.49 0.08
N GLY A 160 -8.28 9.88 1.03
CA GLY A 160 -7.26 10.91 0.88
C GLY A 160 -6.75 11.38 2.23
N LEU A 161 -5.86 12.36 2.22
CA LEU A 161 -5.47 13.11 3.40
C LEU A 161 -6.55 14.15 3.70
N LEU A 162 -7.03 14.17 4.94
CA LEU A 162 -8.05 15.13 5.37
C LEU A 162 -7.39 16.32 6.07
N ASP A 163 -7.88 17.51 5.79
CA ASP A 163 -7.55 18.73 6.53
C ASP A 163 -8.29 18.77 7.89
N ASP A 164 -8.13 19.85 8.64
CA ASP A 164 -8.77 20.07 9.94
C ASP A 164 -10.30 20.21 9.88
N ALA A 165 -10.83 20.56 8.71
CA ALA A 165 -12.27 20.64 8.44
C ALA A 165 -12.85 19.32 7.93
N GLY A 166 -12.03 18.27 7.72
CA GLY A 166 -12.45 16.98 7.20
C GLY A 166 -12.57 16.91 5.68
N ASN A 167 -12.08 17.91 4.94
CA ASN A 167 -12.06 17.89 3.49
C ASN A 167 -10.81 17.16 2.99
N VAL A 168 -10.93 16.49 1.84
CA VAL A 168 -9.77 15.87 1.18
C VAL A 168 -8.88 16.97 0.59
N ILE A 169 -7.58 16.89 0.88
CA ILE A 169 -6.55 17.73 0.26
C ILE A 169 -6.24 17.14 -1.11
N ASP A 170 -6.46 17.89 -2.18
CA ASP A 170 -6.35 17.39 -3.56
C ASP A 170 -4.91 17.04 -3.94
N SER A 171 -3.94 17.87 -3.55
CA SER A 171 -2.54 17.62 -3.88
C SER A 171 -1.58 18.18 -2.84
N ILE A 172 -0.43 17.52 -2.71
CA ILE A 172 0.67 17.91 -1.81
C ILE A 172 1.98 17.84 -2.60
N ASN A 173 2.75 18.91 -2.58
CA ASN A 173 4.12 18.94 -3.05
C ASN A 173 5.08 18.84 -1.86
N LEU A 174 5.66 17.67 -1.65
CA LEU A 174 6.54 17.44 -0.50
C LEU A 174 7.82 18.28 -0.52
N SER A 175 8.26 18.76 -1.70
CA SER A 175 9.45 19.61 -1.79
C SER A 175 9.24 21.00 -1.19
N THR A 176 8.00 21.48 -1.14
CA THR A 176 7.67 22.84 -0.71
C THR A 176 6.75 22.88 0.50
N GLU A 177 5.98 21.83 0.76
CA GLU A 177 4.89 21.84 1.72
C GLU A 177 5.11 20.90 2.91
N TYR A 178 6.11 19.99 2.84
CA TYR A 178 6.28 18.93 3.84
C TYR A 178 6.46 19.46 5.27
N ASP A 179 7.40 20.39 5.47
CA ASP A 179 7.72 20.90 6.81
C ASP A 179 6.54 21.63 7.44
N HIS A 180 5.81 22.38 6.61
CA HIS A 180 4.58 23.05 7.04
C HIS A 180 3.49 22.04 7.38
N LEU A 181 3.28 21.04 6.54
CA LEU A 181 2.25 20.04 6.71
C LEU A 181 2.48 19.18 7.97
N ILE A 182 3.71 18.71 8.19
CA ILE A 182 4.04 17.84 9.32
C ILE A 182 3.95 18.55 10.68
N ALA A 183 4.06 19.88 10.67
CA ALA A 183 3.91 20.73 11.84
C ALA A 183 2.46 21.03 12.20
N GLN A 184 1.49 20.66 11.36
CA GLN A 184 0.08 20.96 11.62
C GLN A 184 -0.45 20.12 12.80
N PRO A 185 -1.12 20.75 13.79
CA PRO A 185 -1.66 20.02 14.95
C PRO A 185 -2.71 18.96 14.58
N TRP A 186 -3.44 19.18 13.49
CA TRP A 186 -4.47 18.26 13.01
C TRP A 186 -3.90 17.03 12.30
N LEU A 187 -2.66 17.09 11.81
CA LEU A 187 -1.99 15.94 11.18
C LEU A 187 -1.33 15.09 12.26
N HIS A 188 -2.04 14.09 12.75
CA HIS A 188 -1.57 13.19 13.79
C HIS A 188 -1.95 11.73 13.53
N GLY A 189 -1.49 10.81 14.40
CA GLY A 189 -1.83 9.39 14.33
C GLY A 189 -1.39 8.72 13.04
N GLY A 190 -2.20 7.81 12.54
CA GLY A 190 -1.88 6.98 11.36
C GLY A 190 -1.69 7.78 10.08
N MET A 191 -2.35 8.93 9.93
CA MET A 191 -2.20 9.76 8.73
C MET A 191 -0.85 10.47 8.69
N LYS A 192 -0.35 10.94 9.83
CA LYS A 192 1.01 11.49 9.94
C LYS A 192 2.06 10.45 9.57
N VAL A 193 1.96 9.26 10.14
CA VAL A 193 2.84 8.13 9.79
C VAL A 193 2.79 7.84 8.30
N LYS A 194 1.60 7.83 7.70
CA LYS A 194 1.45 7.57 6.26
C LYS A 194 2.16 8.63 5.41
N ILE A 195 2.06 9.91 5.72
CA ILE A 195 2.75 10.98 5.00
C ILE A 195 4.28 10.88 5.17
N GLU A 196 4.75 10.55 6.36
CA GLU A 196 6.18 10.31 6.62
C GLU A 196 6.70 9.13 5.79
N GLN A 197 5.94 8.04 5.71
CA GLN A 197 6.27 6.87 4.88
C GLN A 197 6.25 7.20 3.38
N ILE A 198 5.27 7.95 2.90
CA ILE A 198 5.20 8.38 1.50
C ILE A 198 6.39 9.28 1.16
N LYS A 199 6.78 10.20 2.05
CA LYS A 199 7.99 11.01 1.85
C LYS A 199 9.23 10.15 1.75
N ALA A 200 9.45 9.25 2.70
CA ALA A 200 10.59 8.34 2.70
C ALA A 200 10.63 7.47 1.44
N LEU A 201 9.48 7.07 0.92
CA LEU A 201 9.34 6.33 -0.31
C LEU A 201 9.72 7.18 -1.52
N LEU A 202 9.11 8.36 -1.69
CA LEU A 202 9.36 9.24 -2.82
C LEU A 202 10.81 9.74 -2.85
N ASP A 203 11.46 9.95 -1.71
CA ASP A 203 12.86 10.35 -1.63
C ASP A 203 13.84 9.33 -2.25
N LYS A 204 13.42 8.09 -2.40
CA LYS A 204 14.19 6.99 -3.00
C LYS A 204 13.82 6.71 -4.46
N LEU A 205 12.86 7.41 -5.02
CA LEU A 205 12.36 7.22 -6.37
C LEU A 205 12.70 8.41 -7.29
N PRO A 206 12.60 8.26 -8.63
CA PRO A 206 12.73 9.38 -9.54
C PRO A 206 11.75 10.52 -9.23
N LEU A 207 12.12 11.75 -9.55
CA LEU A 207 11.25 12.94 -9.34
C LEU A 207 9.90 12.84 -10.08
N SER A 208 9.86 12.09 -11.17
CA SER A 208 8.63 11.80 -11.92
C SER A 208 7.65 10.88 -11.20
N SER A 209 8.10 10.19 -10.14
CA SER A 209 7.24 9.30 -9.36
C SER A 209 6.25 10.09 -8.51
N SER A 210 5.02 9.60 -8.43
CA SER A 210 3.96 10.17 -7.60
C SER A 210 3.19 9.08 -6.88
N VAL A 211 2.56 9.45 -5.76
CA VAL A 211 1.69 8.59 -4.97
C VAL A 211 0.30 9.22 -4.93
N SER A 212 -0.73 8.43 -5.17
CA SER A 212 -2.10 8.82 -4.89
C SER A 212 -2.64 8.08 -3.68
N ILE A 213 -3.50 8.76 -2.91
CA ILE A 213 -4.27 8.18 -1.82
C ILE A 213 -5.74 8.33 -2.20
N THR A 214 -6.47 7.23 -2.34
CA THR A 214 -7.89 7.26 -2.75
C THR A 214 -8.69 6.12 -2.11
N ARG A 215 -10.00 6.09 -2.36
CA ARG A 215 -10.86 4.97 -1.94
C ARG A 215 -10.84 3.84 -2.98
N PRO A 216 -11.02 2.58 -2.54
CA PRO A 216 -11.12 1.45 -3.47
C PRO A 216 -12.17 1.64 -4.57
N ALA A 217 -13.30 2.26 -4.25
CA ALA A 217 -14.38 2.50 -5.20
C ALA A 217 -14.06 3.54 -6.28
N GLU A 218 -13.05 4.39 -6.03
CA GLU A 218 -12.72 5.54 -6.86
C GLU A 218 -11.40 5.39 -7.62
N LEU A 219 -10.79 4.20 -7.58
CA LEU A 219 -9.49 3.94 -8.22
C LEU A 219 -9.46 4.33 -9.70
N ALA A 220 -10.49 3.96 -10.47
CA ALA A 220 -10.56 4.31 -11.89
C ALA A 220 -10.66 5.83 -12.10
N LYS A 221 -11.45 6.52 -11.29
CA LYS A 221 -11.56 7.98 -11.35
C LYS A 221 -10.23 8.66 -11.04
N GLU A 222 -9.51 8.19 -10.01
CA GLU A 222 -8.19 8.71 -9.66
C GLU A 222 -7.19 8.56 -10.81
N LEU A 223 -7.20 7.44 -11.52
CA LEU A 223 -6.22 7.15 -12.56
C LEU A 223 -6.54 7.78 -13.91
N PHE A 224 -7.82 7.98 -14.24
CA PHE A 224 -8.26 8.35 -15.58
C PHE A 224 -8.94 9.72 -15.68
N THR A 225 -9.07 10.47 -14.60
CA THR A 225 -9.60 11.84 -14.64
C THR A 225 -8.53 12.85 -14.25
N HIS A 226 -8.62 14.03 -14.81
CA HIS A 226 -7.65 15.12 -14.60
C HIS A 226 -7.66 15.65 -13.15
N THR A 227 -8.83 15.68 -12.54
CA THR A 227 -9.01 16.16 -11.16
C THR A 227 -8.79 15.08 -10.10
N GLY A 228 -8.74 13.80 -10.51
CA GLY A 228 -8.65 12.69 -9.56
C GLY A 228 -9.86 12.56 -8.62
N SER A 229 -9.65 11.87 -7.51
CA SER A 229 -10.68 11.69 -6.47
C SER A 229 -10.13 11.61 -5.06
N GLY A 230 -8.81 11.72 -4.92
CA GLY A 230 -8.09 11.59 -3.66
C GLY A 230 -7.01 12.63 -3.50
N THR A 231 -5.94 12.30 -2.79
CA THR A 231 -4.78 13.16 -2.60
C THR A 231 -3.62 12.70 -3.49
N LEU A 232 -3.16 13.57 -4.37
CA LEU A 232 -1.94 13.36 -5.14
C LEU A 232 -0.74 13.89 -4.38
N VAL A 233 0.24 13.03 -4.08
CA VAL A 233 1.48 13.39 -3.39
C VAL A 233 2.65 13.27 -4.37
N ARG A 234 3.42 14.32 -4.54
CA ARG A 234 4.54 14.40 -5.46
C ARG A 234 5.68 15.23 -4.90
N ARG A 235 6.82 15.20 -5.59
CA ARG A 235 7.99 16.07 -5.34
C ARG A 235 8.33 16.84 -6.62
N GLY A 236 9.21 17.82 -6.46
CA GLY A 236 9.77 18.58 -7.57
C GLY A 236 9.03 19.89 -7.85
N GLU A 237 9.39 20.56 -8.94
CA GLU A 237 8.80 21.81 -9.36
C GLU A 237 7.34 21.61 -9.80
N ARG A 238 6.54 22.62 -9.61
CA ARG A 238 5.15 22.62 -10.06
C ARG A 238 5.16 22.68 -11.59
N VAL A 239 4.71 21.61 -12.26
CA VAL A 239 4.43 21.70 -13.68
C VAL A 239 3.18 22.56 -13.82
N LEU A 240 3.36 23.79 -14.24
CA LEU A 240 2.26 24.66 -14.64
C LEU A 240 1.87 24.25 -16.06
N THR A 241 0.66 23.81 -16.25
CA THR A 241 0.05 23.69 -17.57
C THR A 241 -0.45 25.08 -17.94
N ALA A 242 0.25 25.75 -18.85
CA ALA A 242 -0.25 26.99 -19.41
C ALA A 242 -1.50 26.70 -20.24
N SER A 243 -2.57 27.43 -20.00
CA SER A 243 -3.81 27.32 -20.77
C SER A 243 -3.77 28.18 -22.05
N SER A 244 -2.80 29.10 -22.14
CA SER A 244 -2.54 29.95 -23.31
C SER A 244 -1.04 30.24 -23.45
N TRP A 245 -0.62 30.68 -24.63
CA TRP A 245 0.76 31.08 -24.91
C TRP A 245 1.19 32.33 -24.09
N GLU A 246 0.24 33.13 -23.63
CA GLU A 246 0.47 34.30 -22.81
C GLU A 246 0.87 33.99 -21.36
N GLU A 247 0.65 32.75 -20.93
CA GLU A 247 1.04 32.26 -19.58
C GLU A 247 2.46 31.68 -19.53
N LEU A 248 3.18 31.64 -20.67
CA LEU A 248 4.53 31.08 -20.80
C LEU A 248 5.64 32.12 -20.75
N ASP A 249 5.31 33.44 -20.76
CA ASP A 249 6.22 34.56 -20.54
C ASP A 249 6.23 34.91 -19.03
#